data_35168505f508276e4f4631c12b8ff856
#
_entry.id   35168505f508276e4f4631c12b8ff856
#
_cell.length_a   1.000
_cell.length_b   1.000
_cell.length_c   1.000
_cell.angle_alpha   90.00
_cell.angle_beta   90.00
_cell.angle_gamma   90.00
#
_symmetry.space_group_name_H-M   'P 1'
#
loop_
_entity.id
_entity.type
_entity.pdbx_description
1 polymer ?
#
loop_
_entity_poly.entity_id
_entity_poly.type
_entity_poly.pdbx_seq_one_letter_code
_entity_poly.pdbx_strand_id
1 'polypeptide(L)'
;MADEQIPNIRFRRLTISANVALQIIIAVLLFGMVNWLAARHYHRFDWTRSRYYELADKTKQALRSLPQPLDVIVFIPEASEVEYVQKVLQDARNLLKEFQIYGGDKLRVEYVDPQRDLARAKALVDKYKLDSPDVVIFAAGDRHKYVRLDEMVELESQGYGMMGGGQRVKSFKGEGEFLAAIQKVTEGTPPKVYFLTGHGERDVEDFDRQNGYSTLAQYIKRDNITVEKWNLLEKQSFPTDAGALIIAGPRTPFSKGELAELDKYLKNHGRAVFMLDVRKDAGLKPLLERS
;
A
#
# COMPACT_ATOMS: atom_id res chain seq x y z
N MET A 1 -75.19 -49.31 29.66
CA MET A 1 -75.03 -49.03 28.21
C MET A 1 -74.53 -47.61 28.14
N ALA A 2 -73.24 -47.48 27.83
CA ALA A 2 -72.59 -46.17 27.65
C ALA A 2 -72.84 -45.73 26.22
N ASP A 3 -73.40 -44.55 26.03
CA ASP A 3 -73.76 -43.94 24.78
C ASP A 3 -72.41 -43.40 24.18
N GLU A 4 -71.87 -44.09 23.21
CA GLU A 4 -70.62 -43.76 22.49
C GLU A 4 -70.93 -42.64 21.51
N GLN A 5 -70.71 -41.39 21.87
CA GLN A 5 -70.92 -40.22 21.02
C GLN A 5 -69.93 -40.28 19.87
N ILE A 6 -70.42 -40.59 18.68
CA ILE A 6 -69.65 -40.55 17.46
C ILE A 6 -69.18 -39.11 17.15
N PRO A 7 -67.89 -38.80 17.16
CA PRO A 7 -67.47 -37.41 16.99
C PRO A 7 -67.80 -36.99 15.55
N ASN A 8 -68.44 -35.82 15.42
CA ASN A 8 -68.91 -35.25 14.17
C ASN A 8 -67.76 -35.05 13.17
N ILE A 9 -67.62 -35.95 12.19
CA ILE A 9 -66.52 -36.02 11.20
C ILE A 9 -66.33 -34.72 10.45
N ARG A 10 -67.37 -33.91 10.30
CA ARG A 10 -67.27 -32.56 9.66
C ARG A 10 -66.52 -31.56 10.53
N PHE A 11 -66.72 -31.57 11.84
CA PHE A 11 -66.00 -30.71 12.78
C PHE A 11 -64.53 -31.07 12.86
N ARG A 12 -64.20 -32.36 12.85
CA ARG A 12 -62.80 -32.83 12.88
C ARG A 12 -62.04 -32.49 11.58
N ARG A 13 -62.73 -32.53 10.41
CA ARG A 13 -62.14 -32.08 9.15
C ARG A 13 -61.91 -30.58 9.10
N LEU A 14 -62.82 -29.76 9.63
CA LEU A 14 -62.68 -28.31 9.72
C LEU A 14 -61.49 -27.89 10.63
N THR A 15 -61.36 -28.53 11.82
CA THR A 15 -60.25 -28.23 12.74
C THR A 15 -58.90 -28.67 12.18
N ILE A 16 -58.83 -29.78 11.44
CA ILE A 16 -57.60 -30.22 10.77
C ILE A 16 -57.23 -29.26 9.63
N SER A 17 -58.20 -28.83 8.81
CA SER A 17 -57.95 -27.89 7.71
C SER A 17 -57.55 -26.51 8.25
N ALA A 18 -58.15 -26.01 9.32
CA ALA A 18 -57.78 -24.76 9.97
C ALA A 18 -56.37 -24.83 10.58
N ASN A 19 -56.00 -25.95 11.19
CA ASN A 19 -54.68 -26.14 11.76
C ASN A 19 -53.60 -26.21 10.66
N VAL A 20 -53.85 -26.88 9.53
CA VAL A 20 -52.97 -26.93 8.38
C VAL A 20 -52.81 -25.54 7.76
N ALA A 21 -53.90 -24.79 7.59
CA ALA A 21 -53.87 -23.42 7.09
C ALA A 21 -53.05 -22.49 8.01
N LEU A 22 -53.23 -22.61 9.34
CA LEU A 22 -52.44 -21.84 10.31
C LEU A 22 -50.93 -22.19 10.22
N GLN A 23 -50.59 -23.47 10.10
CA GLN A 23 -49.20 -23.91 9.95
C GLN A 23 -48.56 -23.36 8.67
N ILE A 24 -49.29 -23.33 7.56
CA ILE A 24 -48.78 -22.74 6.30
C ILE A 24 -48.55 -21.23 6.46
N ILE A 25 -49.48 -20.51 7.10
CA ILE A 25 -49.33 -19.07 7.36
C ILE A 25 -48.08 -18.82 8.23
N ILE A 26 -47.90 -19.57 9.32
CA ILE A 26 -46.74 -19.45 10.18
C ILE A 26 -45.44 -19.75 9.42
N ALA A 27 -45.41 -20.80 8.59
CA ALA A 27 -44.24 -21.15 7.77
C ALA A 27 -43.87 -20.02 6.79
N VAL A 28 -44.86 -19.42 6.14
CA VAL A 28 -44.65 -18.29 5.21
C VAL A 28 -44.14 -17.04 5.97
N LEU A 29 -44.70 -16.75 7.14
CA LEU A 29 -44.24 -15.63 7.97
C LEU A 29 -42.79 -15.85 8.46
N LEU A 30 -42.48 -17.06 8.94
CA LEU A 30 -41.10 -17.39 9.34
C LEU A 30 -40.12 -17.31 8.18
N PHE A 31 -40.50 -17.84 7.01
CA PHE A 31 -39.66 -17.71 5.81
C PHE A 31 -39.43 -16.25 5.42
N GLY A 32 -40.46 -15.43 5.42
CA GLY A 32 -40.36 -13.99 5.18
C GLY A 32 -39.47 -13.27 6.20
N MET A 33 -39.64 -13.61 7.47
CA MET A 33 -38.85 -13.02 8.57
C MET A 33 -37.38 -13.42 8.49
N VAL A 34 -37.08 -14.70 8.22
CA VAL A 34 -35.70 -15.17 8.03
C VAL A 34 -35.06 -14.50 6.82
N ASN A 35 -35.80 -14.39 5.72
CA ASN A 35 -35.29 -13.74 4.51
C ASN A 35 -35.06 -12.22 4.71
N TRP A 36 -35.98 -11.56 5.41
CA TRP A 36 -35.81 -10.16 5.78
C TRP A 36 -34.63 -9.94 6.72
N LEU A 37 -34.48 -10.81 7.74
CA LEU A 37 -33.35 -10.75 8.68
C LEU A 37 -32.02 -11.02 7.98
N ALA A 38 -31.98 -12.00 7.08
CA ALA A 38 -30.79 -12.30 6.25
C ALA A 38 -30.42 -11.15 5.32
N ALA A 39 -31.40 -10.45 4.74
CA ALA A 39 -31.15 -9.28 3.91
C ALA A 39 -30.65 -8.06 4.70
N ARG A 40 -31.14 -7.90 5.95
CA ARG A 40 -30.77 -6.78 6.82
C ARG A 40 -29.45 -6.99 7.55
N HIS A 41 -29.05 -8.24 7.82
CA HIS A 41 -27.83 -8.63 8.51
C HIS A 41 -27.00 -9.55 7.61
N TYR A 42 -26.71 -9.09 6.38
CA TYR A 42 -25.90 -9.83 5.44
C TYR A 42 -24.46 -9.90 5.94
N HIS A 43 -24.11 -10.97 6.66
CA HIS A 43 -22.74 -11.33 6.98
C HIS A 43 -22.24 -12.33 5.94
N ARG A 44 -21.32 -11.90 5.11
CA ARG A 44 -20.65 -12.76 4.14
C ARG A 44 -19.63 -13.62 4.89
N PHE A 45 -19.97 -14.87 5.15
CA PHE A 45 -19.02 -15.85 5.67
C PHE A 45 -18.28 -16.49 4.50
N ASP A 46 -16.97 -16.33 4.46
CA ASP A 46 -16.11 -17.07 3.54
C ASP A 46 -15.80 -18.44 4.15
N TRP A 47 -16.44 -19.49 3.62
CA TRP A 47 -16.25 -20.88 4.03
C TRP A 47 -15.04 -21.51 3.31
N THR A 48 -14.29 -20.75 2.53
CA THR A 48 -13.08 -21.26 1.89
C THR A 48 -12.00 -21.47 2.94
N ARG A 49 -11.30 -22.59 2.84
CA ARG A 49 -10.22 -23.00 3.77
C ARG A 49 -9.07 -21.98 3.84
N SER A 50 -8.98 -21.07 2.88
CA SER A 50 -7.92 -20.04 2.74
C SER A 50 -8.30 -18.66 3.29
N ARG A 51 -9.56 -18.38 3.64
CA ARG A 51 -10.04 -17.00 4.00
C ARG A 51 -9.53 -15.92 3.05
N TYR A 52 -9.44 -16.27 1.78
CA TYR A 52 -8.77 -15.49 0.73
C TYR A 52 -9.37 -14.09 0.53
N TYR A 53 -10.60 -13.87 0.99
CA TYR A 53 -11.33 -12.61 0.86
C TYR A 53 -11.58 -11.90 2.20
N GLU A 54 -11.07 -12.42 3.32
CA GLU A 54 -11.22 -11.76 4.61
C GLU A 54 -9.94 -11.01 4.96
N LEU A 55 -10.04 -9.68 5.13
CA LEU A 55 -8.91 -8.85 5.52
C LEU A 55 -8.41 -9.23 6.92
N ALA A 56 -7.11 -9.15 7.13
CA ALA A 56 -6.50 -9.27 8.44
C ALA A 56 -7.01 -8.18 9.39
N ASP A 57 -7.14 -8.48 10.67
CA ASP A 57 -7.66 -7.51 11.65
C ASP A 57 -6.82 -6.24 11.74
N LYS A 58 -5.50 -6.36 11.54
CA LYS A 58 -4.58 -5.22 11.44
C LYS A 58 -4.96 -4.30 10.27
N THR A 59 -5.29 -4.85 9.11
CA THR A 59 -5.71 -4.10 7.93
C THR A 59 -7.05 -3.41 8.17
N LYS A 60 -8.04 -4.13 8.73
CA LYS A 60 -9.35 -3.57 9.10
C LYS A 60 -9.20 -2.39 10.07
N GLN A 61 -8.33 -2.53 11.08
CA GLN A 61 -8.07 -1.46 12.05
C GLN A 61 -7.41 -0.24 11.39
N ALA A 62 -6.39 -0.43 10.56
CA ALA A 62 -5.71 0.65 9.85
C ALA A 62 -6.68 1.44 8.95
N LEU A 63 -7.56 0.73 8.22
CA LEU A 63 -8.56 1.36 7.35
C LEU A 63 -9.63 2.16 8.14
N ARG A 64 -10.09 1.64 9.28
CA ARG A 64 -11.05 2.36 10.15
C ARG A 64 -10.45 3.59 10.80
N SER A 65 -9.14 3.57 11.07
CA SER A 65 -8.42 4.64 11.76
C SER A 65 -7.68 5.60 10.82
N LEU A 66 -8.02 5.63 9.52
CA LEU A 66 -7.39 6.56 8.57
C LEU A 66 -7.45 8.01 9.10
N PRO A 67 -6.28 8.68 9.25
CA PRO A 67 -6.24 10.04 9.80
C PRO A 67 -6.73 11.10 8.83
N GLN A 68 -6.65 10.83 7.52
CA GLN A 68 -7.02 11.75 6.44
C GLN A 68 -7.57 10.97 5.24
N PRO A 69 -8.23 11.63 4.28
CA PRO A 69 -8.68 10.99 3.06
C PRO A 69 -7.54 10.33 2.28
N LEU A 70 -7.80 9.15 1.75
CA LEU A 70 -6.88 8.34 0.98
C LEU A 70 -7.48 8.09 -0.42
N ASP A 71 -6.79 8.56 -1.43
CA ASP A 71 -7.11 8.30 -2.82
C ASP A 71 -6.28 7.10 -3.30
N VAL A 72 -6.95 6.09 -3.84
CA VAL A 72 -6.32 4.90 -4.43
C VAL A 72 -6.63 4.90 -5.92
N ILE A 73 -5.59 4.91 -6.76
CA ILE A 73 -5.74 4.94 -8.20
C ILE A 73 -5.16 3.66 -8.79
N VAL A 74 -6.01 2.84 -9.37
CA VAL A 74 -5.60 1.62 -10.08
C VAL A 74 -5.25 2.02 -11.51
N PHE A 75 -3.96 2.08 -11.80
CA PHE A 75 -3.41 2.50 -13.08
C PHE A 75 -2.84 1.29 -13.83
N ILE A 76 -3.75 0.43 -14.30
CA ILE A 76 -3.45 -0.86 -14.95
C ILE A 76 -4.36 -1.00 -16.17
N PRO A 77 -3.83 -1.41 -17.35
CA PRO A 77 -4.64 -1.66 -18.53
C PRO A 77 -5.72 -2.74 -18.29
N GLU A 78 -6.94 -2.48 -18.71
CA GLU A 78 -8.03 -3.47 -18.60
C GLU A 78 -7.85 -4.64 -19.57
N ALA A 79 -7.30 -4.36 -20.76
CA ALA A 79 -7.01 -5.36 -21.77
C ALA A 79 -5.50 -5.65 -21.81
N SER A 80 -5.06 -6.69 -21.13
CA SER A 80 -3.70 -7.21 -21.23
C SER A 80 -3.71 -8.56 -21.93
N GLU A 81 -2.80 -8.78 -22.87
CA GLU A 81 -2.58 -10.10 -23.49
C GLU A 81 -1.96 -11.11 -22.52
N VAL A 82 -1.46 -10.62 -21.38
CA VAL A 82 -0.82 -11.43 -20.34
C VAL A 82 -1.86 -11.85 -19.33
N GLU A 83 -2.22 -13.14 -19.31
CA GLU A 83 -3.29 -13.71 -18.48
C GLU A 83 -3.14 -13.40 -16.99
N TYR A 84 -1.92 -13.44 -16.44
CA TYR A 84 -1.72 -13.17 -15.02
C TYR A 84 -2.02 -11.70 -14.64
N VAL A 85 -1.82 -10.74 -15.55
CA VAL A 85 -2.12 -9.31 -15.30
C VAL A 85 -3.61 -9.11 -15.05
N GLN A 86 -4.47 -9.73 -15.88
CA GLN A 86 -5.92 -9.66 -15.70
C GLN A 86 -6.37 -10.27 -14.38
N LYS A 87 -5.76 -11.41 -14.00
CA LYS A 87 -6.04 -12.05 -12.71
C LYS A 87 -5.65 -11.14 -11.55
N VAL A 88 -4.47 -10.56 -11.58
CA VAL A 88 -3.97 -9.64 -10.53
C VAL A 88 -4.85 -8.40 -10.44
N LEU A 89 -5.26 -7.83 -11.56
CA LEU A 89 -6.19 -6.71 -11.61
C LEU A 89 -7.54 -7.06 -10.96
N GLN A 90 -8.07 -8.26 -11.23
CA GLN A 90 -9.31 -8.72 -10.62
C GLN A 90 -9.17 -8.95 -9.11
N ASP A 91 -8.07 -9.55 -8.66
CA ASP A 91 -7.78 -9.75 -7.24
C ASP A 91 -7.58 -8.41 -6.52
N ALA A 92 -6.87 -7.45 -7.13
CA ALA A 92 -6.73 -6.09 -6.61
C ALA A 92 -8.06 -5.35 -6.52
N ARG A 93 -8.93 -5.47 -7.54
CA ARG A 93 -10.29 -4.90 -7.52
C ARG A 93 -11.14 -5.46 -6.38
N ASN A 94 -11.09 -6.77 -6.17
CA ASN A 94 -11.83 -7.41 -5.09
C ASN A 94 -11.31 -6.97 -3.72
N LEU A 95 -9.99 -6.92 -3.55
CA LEU A 95 -9.35 -6.44 -2.32
C LEU A 95 -9.71 -4.98 -2.03
N LEU A 96 -9.66 -4.10 -3.02
CA LEU A 96 -10.00 -2.68 -2.85
C LEU A 96 -11.47 -2.45 -2.53
N LYS A 97 -12.39 -3.30 -3.00
CA LYS A 97 -13.80 -3.27 -2.57
C LYS A 97 -13.93 -3.56 -1.08
N GLU A 98 -13.20 -4.57 -0.57
CA GLU A 98 -13.18 -4.84 0.87
C GLU A 98 -12.55 -3.67 1.64
N PHE A 99 -11.47 -3.06 1.12
CA PHE A 99 -10.86 -1.87 1.71
C PHE A 99 -11.85 -0.71 1.83
N GLN A 100 -12.68 -0.48 0.79
CA GLN A 100 -13.70 0.57 0.82
C GLN A 100 -14.76 0.34 1.90
N ILE A 101 -15.15 -0.92 2.17
CA ILE A 101 -16.10 -1.24 3.23
C ILE A 101 -15.59 -0.78 4.60
N TYR A 102 -14.30 -0.97 4.89
CA TYR A 102 -13.69 -0.61 6.17
C TYR A 102 -13.18 0.83 6.23
N GLY A 103 -12.75 1.39 5.10
CA GLY A 103 -12.26 2.78 4.98
C GLY A 103 -13.38 3.81 4.86
N GLY A 104 -14.60 3.38 4.46
CA GLY A 104 -15.76 4.25 4.30
C GLY A 104 -15.50 5.43 3.39
N ASP A 105 -16.04 6.59 3.73
CA ASP A 105 -15.93 7.83 2.94
C ASP A 105 -14.51 8.40 2.84
N LYS A 106 -13.59 7.93 3.68
CA LYS A 106 -12.20 8.35 3.65
C LYS A 106 -11.38 7.66 2.57
N LEU A 107 -11.83 6.52 2.04
CA LEU A 107 -11.11 5.77 1.03
C LEU A 107 -11.84 5.84 -0.32
N ARG A 108 -11.21 6.53 -1.28
CA ARG A 108 -11.72 6.67 -2.65
C ARG A 108 -10.90 5.82 -3.59
N VAL A 109 -11.56 5.08 -4.47
CA VAL A 109 -10.89 4.25 -5.48
C VAL A 109 -11.28 4.72 -6.87
N GLU A 110 -10.28 5.05 -7.69
CA GLU A 110 -10.39 5.43 -9.09
C GLU A 110 -9.71 4.36 -9.95
N TYR A 111 -10.32 3.98 -11.06
CA TYR A 111 -9.75 3.07 -12.04
C TYR A 111 -9.44 3.84 -13.30
N VAL A 112 -8.19 3.84 -13.74
CA VAL A 112 -7.73 4.55 -14.94
C VAL A 112 -7.01 3.56 -15.85
N ASP A 113 -7.58 3.36 -17.03
CA ASP A 113 -6.94 2.57 -18.07
C ASP A 113 -5.97 3.46 -18.87
N PRO A 114 -4.65 3.23 -18.78
CA PRO A 114 -3.64 4.04 -19.46
C PRO A 114 -3.75 4.01 -20.98
N GLN A 115 -4.42 3.01 -21.55
CA GLN A 115 -4.60 2.87 -23.00
C GLN A 115 -5.87 3.57 -23.51
N ARG A 116 -6.88 3.74 -22.66
CA ARG A 116 -8.17 4.33 -23.02
C ARG A 116 -8.30 5.80 -22.63
N ASP A 117 -7.79 6.18 -21.47
CA ASP A 117 -7.82 7.56 -20.97
C ASP A 117 -6.42 8.19 -20.97
N LEU A 118 -5.93 8.50 -22.17
CA LEU A 118 -4.59 9.05 -22.37
C LEU A 118 -4.37 10.39 -21.67
N ALA A 119 -5.40 11.24 -21.58
CA ALA A 119 -5.30 12.53 -20.93
C ALA A 119 -5.11 12.38 -19.44
N ARG A 120 -5.93 11.54 -18.79
CA ARG A 120 -5.82 11.22 -17.38
C ARG A 120 -4.52 10.48 -17.06
N ALA A 121 -4.15 9.51 -17.90
CA ALA A 121 -2.90 8.77 -17.78
C ALA A 121 -1.70 9.70 -17.76
N LYS A 122 -1.60 10.63 -18.72
CA LYS A 122 -0.51 11.62 -18.76
C LYS A 122 -0.48 12.48 -17.49
N ALA A 123 -1.62 12.97 -17.03
CA ALA A 123 -1.70 13.77 -15.82
C ALA A 123 -1.21 13.00 -14.57
N LEU A 124 -1.51 11.70 -14.48
CA LEU A 124 -1.03 10.84 -13.39
C LEU A 124 0.47 10.59 -13.47
N VAL A 125 0.99 10.29 -14.66
CA VAL A 125 2.43 10.11 -14.90
C VAL A 125 3.20 11.38 -14.51
N ASP A 126 2.73 12.54 -14.94
CA ASP A 126 3.37 13.83 -14.65
C ASP A 126 3.30 14.17 -13.15
N LYS A 127 2.15 13.91 -12.50
CA LYS A 127 1.93 14.20 -11.09
C LYS A 127 2.75 13.31 -10.16
N TYR A 128 2.72 12.00 -10.40
CA TYR A 128 3.32 11.00 -9.52
C TYR A 128 4.69 10.50 -9.99
N LYS A 129 5.20 11.06 -11.11
CA LYS A 129 6.50 10.69 -11.72
C LYS A 129 6.64 9.19 -11.94
N LEU A 130 5.57 8.60 -12.51
CA LEU A 130 5.55 7.17 -12.79
C LEU A 130 6.51 6.83 -13.93
N ASP A 131 7.25 5.75 -13.77
CA ASP A 131 8.16 5.21 -14.78
C ASP A 131 7.50 4.17 -15.69
N SER A 132 6.39 3.60 -15.26
CA SER A 132 5.62 2.62 -16.02
C SER A 132 4.14 2.63 -15.62
N PRO A 133 3.22 2.14 -16.46
CA PRO A 133 1.90 1.71 -16.03
C PRO A 133 2.03 0.44 -15.15
N ASP A 134 0.92 -0.22 -14.86
CA ASP A 134 0.83 -1.45 -14.04
C ASP A 134 1.13 -1.21 -12.55
N VAL A 135 0.56 -0.13 -12.02
CA VAL A 135 0.72 0.25 -10.61
C VAL A 135 -0.62 0.57 -9.96
N VAL A 136 -0.67 0.41 -8.64
CA VAL A 136 -1.73 0.97 -7.78
C VAL A 136 -1.12 2.08 -6.94
N ILE A 137 -1.65 3.29 -7.08
CA ILE A 137 -1.15 4.49 -6.42
C ILE A 137 -2.01 4.76 -5.19
N PHE A 138 -1.38 4.96 -4.06
CA PHE A 138 -1.98 5.41 -2.81
C PHE A 138 -1.54 6.84 -2.54
N ALA A 139 -2.48 7.76 -2.38
CA ALA A 139 -2.17 9.18 -2.17
C ALA A 139 -2.98 9.75 -1.01
N ALA A 140 -2.32 10.46 -0.11
CA ALA A 140 -2.92 11.10 1.05
C ALA A 140 -2.27 12.49 1.27
N GLY A 141 -2.99 13.55 0.92
CA GLY A 141 -2.45 14.91 0.85
C GLY A 141 -1.34 15.01 -0.21
N ASP A 142 -0.16 15.50 0.20
CA ASP A 142 1.00 15.63 -0.68
C ASP A 142 1.85 14.36 -0.78
N ARG A 143 1.52 13.33 -0.01
CA ARG A 143 2.25 12.07 0.02
C ARG A 143 1.61 11.04 -0.89
N HIS A 144 2.45 10.28 -1.57
CA HIS A 144 2.00 9.15 -2.38
C HIS A 144 3.01 8.00 -2.32
N LYS A 145 2.53 6.81 -2.56
CA LYS A 145 3.31 5.59 -2.80
C LYS A 145 2.56 4.78 -3.84
N TYR A 146 3.27 4.20 -4.78
CA TYR A 146 2.68 3.22 -5.68
C TYR A 146 3.25 1.83 -5.42
N VAL A 147 2.41 0.83 -5.65
CA VAL A 147 2.73 -0.59 -5.60
C VAL A 147 2.66 -1.11 -7.01
N ARG A 148 3.73 -1.72 -7.47
CA ARG A 148 3.82 -2.29 -8.81
C ARG A 148 3.09 -3.63 -8.86
N LEU A 149 2.65 -4.02 -10.04
CA LEU A 149 1.94 -5.28 -10.24
C LEU A 149 2.79 -6.50 -9.86
N ASP A 150 4.09 -6.47 -10.16
CA ASP A 150 5.04 -7.53 -9.81
C ASP A 150 5.27 -7.65 -8.27
N GLU A 151 5.11 -6.57 -7.52
CA GLU A 151 5.17 -6.59 -6.06
C GLU A 151 3.91 -7.23 -5.43
N MET A 152 2.77 -7.18 -6.12
CA MET A 152 1.50 -7.76 -5.62
C MET A 152 1.42 -9.27 -5.73
N VAL A 153 2.35 -9.92 -6.44
CA VAL A 153 2.28 -11.36 -6.73
C VAL A 153 3.60 -12.07 -6.48
N GLU A 154 3.50 -13.33 -6.13
CA GLU A 154 4.60 -14.27 -6.23
C GLU A 154 4.39 -15.11 -7.49
N LEU A 155 5.33 -15.02 -8.42
CA LEU A 155 5.28 -15.74 -9.68
C LEU A 155 6.09 -17.04 -9.56
N GLU A 156 5.54 -18.14 -10.09
CA GLU A 156 6.23 -19.40 -10.23
C GLU A 156 6.54 -19.64 -11.71
N SER A 157 7.84 -19.83 -12.02
CA SER A 157 8.25 -20.25 -13.35
C SER A 157 7.89 -21.72 -13.54
N GLN A 158 6.99 -22.04 -14.44
CA GLN A 158 6.83 -23.41 -14.90
C GLN A 158 8.09 -23.80 -15.68
N GLY A 159 8.80 -24.80 -15.16
CA GLY A 159 10.12 -25.24 -15.60
C GLY A 159 10.26 -25.40 -17.10
N TYR A 160 11.51 -25.36 -17.55
CA TYR A 160 11.99 -25.54 -18.93
C TYR A 160 11.36 -26.74 -19.62
N GLY A 161 10.15 -26.56 -20.15
CA GLY A 161 9.54 -27.42 -21.15
C GLY A 161 9.67 -26.72 -22.51
N MET A 162 9.98 -27.44 -23.55
CA MET A 162 10.29 -27.00 -24.91
C MET A 162 9.16 -26.24 -25.65
N MET A 163 8.09 -25.86 -24.95
CA MET A 163 6.98 -25.04 -25.44
C MET A 163 6.58 -24.01 -24.35
N GLY A 164 7.14 -22.81 -24.46
CA GLY A 164 6.64 -21.57 -23.86
C GLY A 164 6.23 -21.66 -22.40
N GLY A 165 7.17 -21.64 -21.47
CA GLY A 165 6.89 -21.58 -20.04
C GLY A 165 6.20 -20.27 -19.66
N GLY A 166 4.88 -20.28 -19.45
CA GLY A 166 4.11 -19.17 -18.93
C GLY A 166 4.42 -18.92 -17.44
N GLN A 167 4.44 -17.67 -17.03
CA GLN A 167 4.47 -17.31 -15.62
C GLN A 167 3.08 -17.53 -15.00
N ARG A 168 3.01 -18.25 -13.88
CA ARG A 168 1.76 -18.47 -13.16
C ARG A 168 1.82 -17.78 -11.80
N VAL A 169 0.73 -17.14 -11.42
CA VAL A 169 0.61 -16.55 -10.08
C VAL A 169 0.53 -17.68 -9.06
N LYS A 170 1.53 -17.77 -8.20
CA LYS A 170 1.56 -18.70 -7.05
C LYS A 170 0.72 -18.16 -5.89
N SER A 171 0.90 -16.89 -5.55
CA SER A 171 0.14 -16.22 -4.49
C SER A 171 -0.04 -14.74 -4.78
N PHE A 172 -1.15 -14.17 -4.29
CA PHE A 172 -1.42 -12.73 -4.31
C PHE A 172 -1.08 -12.14 -2.94
N LYS A 173 -0.19 -11.14 -2.92
CA LYS A 173 0.30 -10.46 -1.71
C LYS A 173 -0.26 -9.05 -1.54
N GLY A 174 -1.25 -8.69 -2.34
CA GLY A 174 -1.77 -7.32 -2.43
C GLY A 174 -2.18 -6.72 -1.11
N GLU A 175 -2.75 -7.47 -0.16
CA GLU A 175 -3.17 -6.94 1.14
C GLU A 175 -1.99 -6.38 1.93
N GLY A 176 -0.89 -7.12 2.02
CA GLY A 176 0.30 -6.69 2.74
C GLY A 176 0.95 -5.46 2.11
N GLU A 177 1.09 -5.46 0.79
CA GLU A 177 1.70 -4.36 0.04
C GLU A 177 0.83 -3.09 0.10
N PHE A 178 -0.49 -3.22 -0.03
CA PHE A 178 -1.42 -2.09 0.08
C PHE A 178 -1.44 -1.51 1.49
N LEU A 179 -1.45 -2.36 2.51
CA LEU A 179 -1.38 -1.90 3.90
C LEU A 179 -0.07 -1.14 4.17
N ALA A 180 1.07 -1.66 3.70
CA ALA A 180 2.36 -1.00 3.83
C ALA A 180 2.38 0.36 3.11
N ALA A 181 1.81 0.43 1.89
CA ALA A 181 1.67 1.68 1.15
C ALA A 181 0.79 2.69 1.89
N ILE A 182 -0.37 2.25 2.42
CA ILE A 182 -1.27 3.08 3.22
C ILE A 182 -0.55 3.64 4.45
N GLN A 183 0.13 2.80 5.23
CA GLN A 183 0.89 3.23 6.40
C GLN A 183 1.92 4.28 6.02
N LYS A 184 2.67 4.05 4.94
CA LYS A 184 3.71 4.98 4.46
C LYS A 184 3.16 6.36 4.09
N VAL A 185 1.95 6.46 3.54
CA VAL A 185 1.35 7.74 3.13
C VAL A 185 0.51 8.40 4.23
N THR A 186 0.07 7.64 5.23
CA THR A 186 -0.81 8.15 6.30
C THR A 186 -0.08 8.38 7.61
N GLU A 187 1.00 7.65 7.91
CA GLU A 187 1.71 7.70 9.19
C GLU A 187 2.95 8.59 9.12
N GLY A 188 3.08 9.49 10.11
CA GLY A 188 4.29 10.25 10.40
C GLY A 188 4.60 11.42 9.46
N THR A 189 5.58 12.23 9.85
CA THR A 189 6.23 13.22 9.01
C THR A 189 7.16 12.49 8.04
N PRO A 190 7.22 12.84 6.74
CA PRO A 190 8.18 12.24 5.83
C PRO A 190 9.59 12.35 6.42
N PRO A 191 10.36 11.26 6.45
CA PRO A 191 11.74 11.35 6.89
C PRO A 191 12.51 12.30 5.98
N LYS A 192 13.39 13.10 6.56
CA LYS A 192 14.24 14.03 5.81
C LYS A 192 15.65 13.48 5.68
N VAL A 193 16.18 13.55 4.48
CA VAL A 193 17.57 13.25 4.19
C VAL A 193 18.27 14.54 3.77
N TYR A 194 19.35 14.84 4.45
CA TYR A 194 20.15 16.03 4.15
C TYR A 194 21.43 15.63 3.41
N PHE A 195 21.63 16.21 2.24
CA PHE A 195 22.90 16.14 1.54
C PHE A 195 23.81 17.26 2.02
N LEU A 196 24.96 16.87 2.54
CA LEU A 196 25.96 17.83 3.00
C LEU A 196 26.54 18.58 1.81
N THR A 197 26.79 19.89 2.03
CA THR A 197 27.41 20.78 1.06
C THR A 197 28.43 21.68 1.77
N GLY A 198 29.36 22.23 1.03
CA GLY A 198 30.40 23.12 1.53
C GLY A 198 31.83 22.62 1.30
N HIS A 199 32.01 21.30 1.11
CA HIS A 199 33.33 20.68 0.90
C HIS A 199 33.52 20.14 -0.52
N GLY A 200 32.72 20.65 -1.48
CA GLY A 200 32.78 20.25 -2.88
C GLY A 200 32.14 18.87 -3.15
N GLU A 201 31.17 18.53 -2.33
CA GLU A 201 30.33 17.34 -2.48
C GLU A 201 29.56 17.37 -3.81
N ARG A 202 29.04 16.22 -4.20
CA ARG A 202 28.20 16.06 -5.39
C ARG A 202 26.81 16.66 -5.15
N ASP A 203 26.36 17.49 -6.13
CA ASP A 203 25.11 18.22 -6.01
C ASP A 203 23.89 17.37 -6.42
N VAL A 204 22.84 17.41 -5.61
CA VAL A 204 21.56 16.75 -5.86
C VAL A 204 20.69 17.45 -6.91
N GLU A 205 21.08 18.63 -7.36
CA GLU A 205 20.43 19.37 -8.45
C GLU A 205 21.22 19.29 -9.74
N ASP A 206 22.43 18.71 -9.72
CA ASP A 206 23.25 18.51 -10.89
C ASP A 206 22.80 17.27 -11.66
N PHE A 207 22.46 17.46 -12.95
CA PHE A 207 22.01 16.41 -13.87
C PHE A 207 23.16 15.74 -14.63
N ASP A 208 24.41 16.09 -14.36
CA ASP A 208 25.55 15.40 -14.95
C ASP A 208 25.55 13.93 -14.58
N ARG A 209 25.70 13.05 -15.59
CA ARG A 209 25.60 11.59 -15.38
C ARG A 209 26.73 10.99 -14.56
N GLN A 210 27.90 11.65 -14.53
CA GLN A 210 29.09 11.15 -13.83
C GLN A 210 29.29 11.79 -12.46
N ASN A 211 28.90 13.06 -12.31
CA ASN A 211 29.19 13.85 -11.13
C ASN A 211 27.94 14.30 -10.37
N GLY A 212 26.79 14.40 -11.04
CA GLY A 212 25.55 14.86 -10.44
C GLY A 212 24.79 13.75 -9.70
N TYR A 213 24.03 14.14 -8.68
CA TYR A 213 23.20 13.24 -7.88
C TYR A 213 21.71 13.55 -7.98
N SER A 214 21.29 14.29 -9.01
CA SER A 214 19.88 14.61 -9.24
C SER A 214 19.01 13.34 -9.42
N THR A 215 19.52 12.33 -10.12
CA THR A 215 18.83 11.05 -10.28
C THR A 215 18.65 10.33 -8.95
N LEU A 216 19.68 10.27 -8.11
CA LEU A 216 19.58 9.68 -6.77
C LEU A 216 18.57 10.43 -5.91
N ALA A 217 18.58 11.76 -5.93
CA ALA A 217 17.62 12.58 -5.21
C ALA A 217 16.17 12.35 -5.68
N GLN A 218 15.95 12.15 -6.98
CA GLN A 218 14.64 11.79 -7.52
C GLN A 218 14.15 10.43 -7.02
N TYR A 219 15.01 9.42 -6.97
CA TYR A 219 14.67 8.10 -6.42
C TYR A 219 14.31 8.20 -4.94
N ILE A 220 15.07 8.95 -4.15
CA ILE A 220 14.78 9.16 -2.73
C ILE A 220 13.43 9.88 -2.55
N LYS A 221 13.17 10.95 -3.30
CA LYS A 221 11.89 11.69 -3.27
C LYS A 221 10.71 10.82 -3.68
N ARG A 222 10.89 9.91 -4.63
CA ARG A 222 9.87 8.96 -5.06
C ARG A 222 9.41 8.02 -3.94
N ASP A 223 10.27 7.79 -2.97
CA ASP A 223 9.96 7.00 -1.78
C ASP A 223 9.37 7.82 -0.62
N ASN A 224 8.82 9.03 -0.91
CA ASN A 224 8.28 9.97 0.08
C ASN A 224 9.30 10.39 1.16
N ILE A 225 10.55 10.50 0.77
CA ILE A 225 11.62 11.04 1.62
C ILE A 225 11.93 12.46 1.14
N THR A 226 11.88 13.42 2.04
CA THR A 226 12.27 14.81 1.73
C THR A 226 13.79 14.88 1.57
N VAL A 227 14.25 15.46 0.47
CA VAL A 227 15.68 15.68 0.19
C VAL A 227 15.97 17.17 0.30
N GLU A 228 16.85 17.54 1.21
CA GLU A 228 17.28 18.92 1.42
C GLU A 228 18.83 18.99 1.39
N LYS A 229 19.36 20.19 1.11
CA LYS A 229 20.80 20.48 1.19
C LYS A 229 21.11 21.06 2.56
N TRP A 230 22.25 20.70 3.13
CA TRP A 230 22.75 21.25 4.37
C TRP A 230 24.16 21.76 4.25
N ASN A 231 24.34 23.06 4.34
CA ASN A 231 25.67 23.70 4.33
C ASN A 231 26.20 23.84 5.76
N LEU A 232 27.19 23.00 6.10
CA LEU A 232 27.77 22.96 7.43
C LEU A 232 28.61 24.23 7.73
N LEU A 233 29.19 24.83 6.69
CA LEU A 233 29.97 26.08 6.85
C LEU A 233 29.09 27.23 7.29
N GLU A 234 27.82 27.27 6.89
CA GLU A 234 26.88 28.33 7.27
C GLU A 234 26.18 28.03 8.58
N LYS A 235 25.81 26.79 8.85
CA LYS A 235 24.89 26.43 9.94
C LYS A 235 25.57 25.91 11.20
N GLN A 236 26.84 25.60 11.17
CA GLN A 236 27.71 25.18 12.29
C GLN A 236 27.23 23.98 13.14
N SER A 237 26.05 23.45 12.90
CA SER A 237 25.49 22.26 13.59
C SER A 237 24.66 21.42 12.63
N PHE A 238 24.45 20.15 12.96
CA PHE A 238 23.61 19.26 12.16
C PHE A 238 22.12 19.42 12.48
N PRO A 239 21.23 19.14 11.50
CA PRO A 239 19.79 19.24 11.70
C PRO A 239 19.28 18.18 12.69
N THR A 240 18.42 18.56 13.60
CA THR A 240 17.85 17.67 14.61
C THR A 240 16.72 16.80 14.08
N ASP A 241 16.14 17.19 12.93
CA ASP A 241 15.06 16.48 12.24
C ASP A 241 15.57 15.57 11.09
N ALA A 242 16.88 15.38 11.01
CA ALA A 242 17.49 14.52 10.01
C ALA A 242 17.18 13.03 10.28
N GLY A 243 16.50 12.40 9.35
CA GLY A 243 16.41 10.95 9.28
C GLY A 243 17.75 10.29 8.92
N ALA A 244 18.53 10.97 8.04
CA ALA A 244 19.91 10.62 7.71
C ALA A 244 20.64 11.81 7.06
N LEU A 245 21.98 11.80 7.17
CA LEU A 245 22.88 12.66 6.41
C LEU A 245 23.52 11.87 5.26
N ILE A 246 23.73 12.50 4.13
CA ILE A 246 24.51 11.94 3.02
C ILE A 246 25.68 12.87 2.74
N ILE A 247 26.89 12.32 2.82
CA ILE A 247 28.16 13.00 2.52
C ILE A 247 28.71 12.36 1.25
N ALA A 248 28.54 13.06 0.12
CA ALA A 248 28.72 12.49 -1.19
C ALA A 248 29.96 13.05 -1.91
N GLY A 249 31.09 12.36 -1.81
CA GLY A 249 32.33 12.67 -2.49
C GLY A 249 32.91 14.03 -2.13
N PRO A 250 33.16 14.33 -0.84
CA PRO A 250 33.79 15.59 -0.42
C PRO A 250 35.16 15.70 -1.03
N ARG A 251 35.50 16.90 -1.54
CA ARG A 251 36.77 17.16 -2.24
C ARG A 251 37.77 17.89 -1.37
N THR A 252 37.29 18.64 -0.38
CA THR A 252 38.13 19.39 0.59
C THR A 252 37.98 18.77 1.98
N PRO A 253 39.06 18.80 2.80
CA PRO A 253 39.03 18.23 4.15
C PRO A 253 38.09 19.00 5.08
N PHE A 254 37.42 18.27 5.95
CA PHE A 254 36.67 18.81 7.07
C PHE A 254 37.62 19.42 8.11
N SER A 255 37.24 20.54 8.70
CA SER A 255 37.93 21.12 9.83
C SER A 255 37.76 20.26 11.09
N LYS A 256 38.66 20.47 12.09
CA LYS A 256 38.56 19.76 13.36
C LYS A 256 37.23 20.03 14.09
N GLY A 257 36.67 21.26 13.95
CA GLY A 257 35.38 21.61 14.54
C GLY A 257 34.23 20.84 13.90
N GLU A 258 34.20 20.77 12.58
CA GLU A 258 33.19 20.03 11.81
C GLU A 258 33.22 18.52 12.08
N LEU A 259 34.43 17.94 12.17
CA LEU A 259 34.60 16.54 12.56
C LEU A 259 34.10 16.28 13.98
N ALA A 260 34.31 17.21 14.91
CA ALA A 260 33.80 17.07 16.27
C ALA A 260 32.28 17.15 16.35
N GLU A 261 31.65 18.03 15.57
CA GLU A 261 30.18 18.10 15.47
C GLU A 261 29.61 16.87 14.77
N LEU A 262 30.28 16.33 13.74
CA LEU A 262 29.87 15.09 13.07
C LEU A 262 29.98 13.89 14.02
N ASP A 263 31.04 13.78 14.81
CA ASP A 263 31.22 12.75 15.84
C ASP A 263 30.11 12.83 16.91
N LYS A 264 29.79 14.05 17.36
CA LYS A 264 28.68 14.30 18.28
C LYS A 264 27.32 13.92 17.70
N TYR A 265 27.06 14.24 16.42
CA TYR A 265 25.84 13.84 15.73
C TYR A 265 25.70 12.32 15.67
N LEU A 266 26.76 11.60 15.29
CA LEU A 266 26.77 10.14 15.22
C LEU A 266 26.59 9.49 16.60
N LYS A 267 27.25 10.01 17.65
CA LYS A 267 27.07 9.53 19.03
C LYS A 267 25.66 9.74 19.57
N ASN A 268 24.95 10.77 19.12
CA ASN A 268 23.56 11.02 19.45
C ASN A 268 22.56 10.24 18.57
N HIS A 269 22.95 9.07 18.08
CA HIS A 269 22.14 8.19 17.21
C HIS A 269 21.83 8.78 15.84
N GLY A 270 22.56 9.78 15.39
CA GLY A 270 22.50 10.29 14.02
C GLY A 270 22.91 9.21 13.03
N ARG A 271 22.24 9.17 11.88
CA ARG A 271 22.54 8.24 10.79
C ARG A 271 23.24 8.96 9.67
N ALA A 272 24.35 8.43 9.17
CA ALA A 272 25.05 9.01 8.03
C ALA A 272 25.46 7.95 7.00
N VAL A 273 25.41 8.35 5.75
CA VAL A 273 25.92 7.56 4.61
C VAL A 273 27.12 8.31 4.03
N PHE A 274 28.27 7.66 4.05
CA PHE A 274 29.51 8.21 3.50
C PHE A 274 29.79 7.58 2.14
N MET A 275 29.77 8.37 1.08
CA MET A 275 30.12 7.97 -0.26
C MET A 275 31.45 8.65 -0.61
N LEU A 276 32.56 7.94 -0.45
CA LEU A 276 33.89 8.49 -0.62
C LEU A 276 34.47 8.09 -1.97
N ASP A 277 35.18 9.02 -2.62
CA ASP A 277 35.93 8.71 -3.82
C ASP A 277 37.21 7.93 -3.44
N VAL A 278 37.65 7.05 -4.33
CA VAL A 278 38.88 6.26 -4.13
C VAL A 278 40.06 7.19 -3.82
N ARG A 279 40.75 6.94 -2.71
CA ARG A 279 41.93 7.70 -2.23
C ARG A 279 41.64 9.15 -1.77
N LYS A 280 40.38 9.52 -1.55
CA LYS A 280 39.98 10.84 -0.99
C LYS A 280 39.04 10.64 0.16
N ASP A 281 39.56 10.71 1.37
CA ASP A 281 38.79 10.53 2.60
C ASP A 281 38.36 11.85 3.25
N ALA A 282 38.80 12.99 2.69
CA ALA A 282 38.50 14.35 3.20
C ALA A 282 38.72 14.50 4.72
N GLY A 283 39.64 13.71 5.31
CA GLY A 283 39.93 13.72 6.74
C GLY A 283 38.94 12.94 7.60
N LEU A 284 38.03 12.17 6.98
CA LEU A 284 36.99 11.39 7.68
C LEU A 284 37.51 10.05 8.22
N LYS A 285 38.67 9.55 7.77
CA LYS A 285 39.22 8.26 8.15
C LYS A 285 39.29 8.05 9.66
N PRO A 286 39.80 8.99 10.49
CA PRO A 286 39.86 8.78 11.94
C PRO A 286 38.49 8.65 12.61
N LEU A 287 37.44 9.22 12.00
CA LEU A 287 36.07 9.13 12.48
C LEU A 287 35.48 7.76 12.13
N LEU A 288 35.70 7.31 10.87
CA LEU A 288 35.16 6.05 10.36
C LEU A 288 35.82 4.79 10.98
N GLU A 289 37.06 4.88 11.43
CA GLU A 289 37.75 3.77 12.12
C GLU A 289 37.31 3.62 13.58
N ARG A 290 36.58 4.60 14.16
CA ARG A 290 36.10 4.56 15.54
C ARG A 290 34.63 4.18 15.66
N SER A 291 33.88 4.16 14.54
CA SER A 291 32.47 3.79 14.46
C SER A 291 32.30 2.30 14.20
#